data_d99456400139e2bea4c32b8a704e4e43
#
_entry.id   d99456400139e2bea4c32b8a704e4e43
#
_cell.length_a   1.000
_cell.length_b   1.000
_cell.length_c   1.000
_cell.angle_alpha   90.00
_cell.angle_beta   90.00
_cell.angle_gamma   90.00
#
_symmetry.space_group_name_H-M   'P 1'
#
loop_
_entity.id
_entity.type
_entity.pdbx_description
1 polymer ?
#
loop_
_entity_poly.entity_id
_entity_poly.type
_entity_poly.pdbx_seq_one_letter_code
_entity_poly.pdbx_strand_id
1 'polypeptide(L)'
;MVIAACLNVILDLLFVCIFHQGIAGAAIATLMSQLFAATFCYFKLRKELPFKIKKESFQIDQKLIYQLIKLGLPLAFQNLIIAFGGIVLQSVVNDFGFLFIAGYTATNKLYGILEVVAISFGYAITTFVSQNYGAKKYQRMKSGVFQANILSVFISIVIMIVILFFGKKVLLLFISTTPKQTQIVLKYAYDYLFTMAVCLPVLYILYSYRSALQGMENTIIPMVSGIVELITRVSAALILPHYMGVYGIYLAEVLAWTAAAIMLYIFIIKIYIN
;
A
#
# COMPACT_ATOMS: atom_id res chain seq x y z
N MET A 1 4.54 9.77 -15.75
CA MET A 1 3.47 9.00 -15.08
C MET A 1 2.08 9.53 -15.44
N VAL A 2 1.69 10.79 -15.14
CA VAL A 2 0.34 11.32 -15.40
C VAL A 2 -0.07 11.17 -16.87
N ILE A 3 0.79 11.59 -17.83
CA ILE A 3 0.51 11.46 -19.26
C ILE A 3 0.27 9.99 -19.66
N ALA A 4 1.06 9.06 -19.12
CA ALA A 4 0.89 7.64 -19.42
C ALA A 4 -0.40 7.07 -18.82
N ALA A 5 -0.82 7.53 -17.63
CA ALA A 5 -2.10 7.16 -17.05
C ALA A 5 -3.28 7.69 -17.87
N CYS A 6 -3.25 8.94 -18.31
CA CYS A 6 -4.27 9.48 -19.21
C CYS A 6 -4.31 8.72 -20.54
N LEU A 7 -3.15 8.41 -21.11
CA LEU A 7 -3.04 7.63 -22.34
C LEU A 7 -3.62 6.22 -22.16
N ASN A 8 -3.35 5.58 -21.02
CA ASN A 8 -3.92 4.26 -20.72
C ASN A 8 -5.46 4.29 -20.72
N VAL A 9 -6.07 5.27 -20.01
CA VAL A 9 -7.53 5.41 -19.98
C VAL A 9 -8.11 5.62 -21.39
N ILE A 10 -7.47 6.49 -22.20
CA ILE A 10 -7.92 6.74 -23.58
C ILE A 10 -7.83 5.46 -24.42
N LEU A 11 -6.71 4.74 -24.33
CA LEU A 11 -6.51 3.50 -25.08
C LEU A 11 -7.43 2.37 -24.59
N ASP A 12 -7.72 2.28 -23.29
CA ASP A 12 -8.69 1.33 -22.73
C ASP A 12 -10.08 1.57 -23.32
N LEU A 13 -10.55 2.81 -23.34
CA LEU A 13 -11.84 3.15 -23.94
C LEU A 13 -11.85 2.83 -25.44
N LEU A 14 -10.77 3.09 -26.15
CA LEU A 14 -10.66 2.84 -27.57
C LEU A 14 -10.67 1.33 -27.91
N PHE A 15 -9.83 0.53 -27.24
CA PHE A 15 -9.72 -0.88 -27.54
C PHE A 15 -10.90 -1.71 -26.99
N VAL A 16 -11.41 -1.35 -25.80
CA VAL A 16 -12.50 -2.11 -25.18
C VAL A 16 -13.86 -1.67 -25.70
N CYS A 17 -14.14 -0.35 -25.77
CA CYS A 17 -15.47 0.14 -26.11
C CYS A 17 -15.68 0.30 -27.63
N ILE A 18 -14.65 0.74 -28.37
CA ILE A 18 -14.79 0.99 -29.83
C ILE A 18 -14.40 -0.25 -30.63
N PHE A 19 -13.24 -0.86 -30.35
CA PHE A 19 -12.77 -2.04 -31.09
C PHE A 19 -13.31 -3.37 -30.52
N HIS A 20 -14.04 -3.34 -29.40
CA HIS A 20 -14.65 -4.50 -28.75
C HIS A 20 -13.69 -5.67 -28.48
N GLN A 21 -12.39 -5.37 -28.21
CA GLN A 21 -11.38 -6.39 -27.96
C GLN A 21 -11.42 -6.98 -26.54
N GLY A 22 -12.34 -6.51 -25.68
CA GLY A 22 -12.50 -7.03 -24.32
C GLY A 22 -11.20 -6.98 -23.49
N ILE A 23 -10.89 -8.08 -22.80
CA ILE A 23 -9.71 -8.18 -21.89
C ILE A 23 -8.39 -8.00 -22.66
N ALA A 24 -8.29 -8.52 -23.89
CA ALA A 24 -7.08 -8.37 -24.70
C ALA A 24 -6.82 -6.90 -25.05
N GLY A 25 -7.88 -6.13 -25.35
CA GLY A 25 -7.77 -4.69 -25.60
C GLY A 25 -7.24 -3.91 -24.40
N ALA A 26 -7.71 -4.19 -23.19
CA ALA A 26 -7.22 -3.58 -21.96
C ALA A 26 -5.72 -3.93 -21.70
N ALA A 27 -5.32 -5.16 -21.98
CA ALA A 27 -3.91 -5.55 -21.84
C ALA A 27 -3.01 -4.80 -22.84
N ILE A 28 -3.44 -4.67 -24.11
CA ILE A 28 -2.70 -3.92 -25.14
C ILE A 28 -2.60 -2.44 -24.75
N ALA A 29 -3.69 -1.82 -24.29
CA ALA A 29 -3.71 -0.44 -23.84
C ALA A 29 -2.70 -0.19 -22.72
N THR A 30 -2.65 -1.09 -21.75
CA THR A 30 -1.69 -1.03 -20.65
C THR A 30 -0.25 -1.14 -21.14
N LEU A 31 0.05 -2.10 -22.01
CA LEU A 31 1.40 -2.26 -22.60
C LEU A 31 1.82 -1.02 -23.38
N MET A 32 0.95 -0.47 -24.21
CA MET A 32 1.27 0.71 -25.02
C MET A 32 1.53 1.95 -24.16
N SER A 33 0.72 2.17 -23.13
CA SER A 33 0.91 3.30 -22.21
C SER A 33 2.20 3.18 -21.42
N GLN A 34 2.58 1.97 -21.00
CA GLN A 34 3.85 1.72 -20.31
C GLN A 34 5.06 1.85 -21.23
N LEU A 35 4.98 1.38 -22.47
CA LEU A 35 6.01 1.58 -23.50
C LEU A 35 6.23 3.06 -23.76
N PHE A 36 5.14 3.83 -23.88
CA PHE A 36 5.23 5.29 -24.02
C PHE A 36 5.93 5.92 -22.82
N ALA A 37 5.53 5.55 -21.57
CA ALA A 37 6.17 6.05 -20.36
C ALA A 37 7.66 5.73 -20.31
N ALA A 38 8.05 4.49 -20.60
CA ALA A 38 9.44 4.05 -20.61
C ALA A 38 10.28 4.81 -21.65
N THR A 39 9.74 4.96 -22.87
CA THR A 39 10.38 5.69 -23.96
C THR A 39 10.58 7.17 -23.60
N PHE A 40 9.55 7.81 -23.06
CA PHE A 40 9.63 9.20 -22.62
C PHE A 40 10.67 9.37 -21.49
N CYS A 41 10.65 8.50 -20.48
CA CYS A 41 11.63 8.51 -19.40
C CYS A 41 13.05 8.30 -19.91
N TYR A 42 13.25 7.37 -20.85
CA TYR A 42 14.56 7.11 -21.46
C TYR A 42 15.13 8.36 -22.15
N PHE A 43 14.34 9.04 -22.99
CA PHE A 43 14.81 10.24 -23.67
C PHE A 43 15.08 11.39 -22.70
N LYS A 44 14.24 11.55 -21.67
CA LYS A 44 14.45 12.58 -20.67
C LYS A 44 15.70 12.32 -19.82
N LEU A 45 15.87 11.09 -19.33
CA LEU A 45 17.07 10.69 -18.58
C LEU A 45 18.34 10.86 -19.40
N ARG A 46 18.33 10.47 -20.69
CA ARG A 46 19.48 10.64 -21.58
C ARG A 46 19.90 12.11 -21.75
N LYS A 47 18.92 13.03 -21.67
CA LYS A 47 19.18 14.47 -21.77
C LYS A 47 19.69 15.08 -20.46
N GLU A 48 19.19 14.61 -19.32
CA GLU A 48 19.45 15.23 -18.01
C GLU A 48 20.60 14.56 -17.24
N LEU A 49 20.95 13.31 -17.56
CA LEU A 49 22.05 12.62 -16.89
C LEU A 49 23.41 13.23 -17.31
N PRO A 50 24.27 13.57 -16.35
CA PRO A 50 25.61 14.11 -16.62
C PRO A 50 26.57 13.07 -17.22
N PHE A 51 26.18 11.81 -17.27
CA PHE A 51 26.97 10.71 -17.81
C PHE A 51 26.23 9.98 -18.93
N LYS A 52 26.97 9.59 -19.96
CA LYS A 52 26.46 8.79 -21.07
C LYS A 52 26.54 7.31 -20.71
N ILE A 53 25.48 6.56 -20.93
CA ILE A 53 25.50 5.09 -20.84
C ILE A 53 26.45 4.58 -21.93
N LYS A 54 27.57 4.01 -21.53
CA LYS A 54 28.58 3.40 -22.42
C LYS A 54 28.44 1.89 -22.40
N LYS A 55 29.10 1.19 -23.36
CA LYS A 55 29.13 -0.28 -23.35
C LYS A 55 29.70 -0.87 -22.06
N GLU A 56 30.67 -0.19 -21.45
CA GLU A 56 31.25 -0.57 -20.16
C GLU A 56 30.25 -0.53 -19.01
N SER A 57 29.17 0.29 -19.13
CA SER A 57 28.09 0.36 -18.12
C SER A 57 27.23 -0.92 -18.04
N PHE A 58 27.37 -1.81 -19.04
CA PHE A 58 26.68 -3.12 -19.04
C PHE A 58 27.54 -4.25 -18.42
N GLN A 59 28.71 -3.93 -17.86
CA GLN A 59 29.49 -4.90 -17.13
C GLN A 59 28.79 -5.29 -15.83
N ILE A 60 28.75 -6.60 -15.56
CA ILE A 60 28.14 -7.15 -14.38
C ILE A 60 29.08 -6.98 -13.18
N ASP A 61 28.71 -6.13 -12.24
CA ASP A 61 29.38 -6.01 -10.94
C ASP A 61 28.71 -6.94 -9.93
N GLN A 62 29.37 -8.06 -9.63
CA GLN A 62 28.83 -9.06 -8.69
C GLN A 62 28.61 -8.51 -7.28
N LYS A 63 29.46 -7.55 -6.83
CA LYS A 63 29.31 -6.92 -5.52
C LYS A 63 28.04 -6.07 -5.45
N LEU A 64 27.80 -5.29 -6.50
CA LEU A 64 26.60 -4.46 -6.61
C LEU A 64 25.33 -5.32 -6.68
N ILE A 65 25.35 -6.39 -7.49
CA ILE A 65 24.24 -7.36 -7.56
C ILE A 65 23.96 -7.97 -6.19
N TYR A 66 24.98 -8.41 -5.48
CA TYR A 66 24.82 -8.98 -4.14
C TYR A 66 24.20 -7.98 -3.17
N GLN A 67 24.62 -6.71 -3.20
CA GLN A 67 24.02 -5.65 -2.38
C GLN A 67 22.54 -5.42 -2.73
N LEU A 68 22.20 -5.37 -4.02
CA LEU A 68 20.81 -5.22 -4.47
C LEU A 68 19.92 -6.39 -4.03
N ILE A 69 20.42 -7.63 -4.14
CA ILE A 69 19.71 -8.82 -3.69
C ILE A 69 19.53 -8.78 -2.17
N LYS A 70 20.58 -8.44 -1.42
CA LYS A 70 20.57 -8.36 0.04
C LYS A 70 19.53 -7.36 0.55
N LEU A 71 19.32 -6.23 -0.15
CA LEU A 71 18.32 -5.23 0.20
C LEU A 71 16.94 -5.58 -0.36
N GLY A 72 16.86 -6.10 -1.57
CA GLY A 72 15.60 -6.37 -2.26
C GLY A 72 14.87 -7.62 -1.75
N LEU A 73 15.63 -8.68 -1.40
CA LEU A 73 15.04 -9.95 -1.00
C LEU A 73 14.17 -9.86 0.26
N PRO A 74 14.60 -9.19 1.35
CA PRO A 74 13.74 -9.00 2.51
C PRO A 74 12.45 -8.21 2.20
N LEU A 75 12.51 -7.21 1.29
CA LEU A 75 11.33 -6.46 0.86
C LEU A 75 10.36 -7.32 0.05
N ALA A 76 10.87 -8.19 -0.82
CA ALA A 76 10.05 -9.15 -1.55
C ALA A 76 9.35 -10.12 -0.58
N PHE A 77 10.08 -10.67 0.39
CA PHE A 77 9.50 -11.52 1.43
C PHE A 77 8.46 -10.78 2.27
N GLN A 78 8.70 -9.52 2.65
CA GLN A 78 7.72 -8.70 3.36
C GLN A 78 6.39 -8.63 2.59
N ASN A 79 6.44 -8.31 1.30
CA ASN A 79 5.25 -8.20 0.45
C ASN A 79 4.53 -9.55 0.31
N LEU A 80 5.27 -10.65 0.14
CA LEU A 80 4.69 -12.00 0.10
C LEU A 80 3.97 -12.36 1.41
N ILE A 81 4.58 -12.05 2.56
CA ILE A 81 4.03 -12.34 3.89
C ILE A 81 2.71 -11.55 4.08
N ILE A 82 2.70 -10.26 3.72
CA ILE A 82 1.50 -9.42 3.85
C ILE A 82 0.40 -9.93 2.92
N ALA A 83 0.71 -10.28 1.67
CA ALA A 83 -0.24 -10.83 0.71
C ALA A 83 -0.82 -12.17 1.18
N PHE A 84 0.02 -13.04 1.74
CA PHE A 84 -0.42 -14.31 2.32
C PHE A 84 -1.39 -14.10 3.49
N GLY A 85 -1.11 -13.13 4.37
CA GLY A 85 -2.02 -12.74 5.45
C GLY A 85 -3.40 -12.30 4.94
N GLY A 86 -3.44 -11.56 3.83
CA GLY A 86 -4.68 -11.19 3.15
C GLY A 86 -5.48 -12.39 2.63
N ILE A 87 -4.79 -13.40 2.04
CA ILE A 87 -5.42 -14.63 1.56
C ILE A 87 -6.04 -15.42 2.72
N VAL A 88 -5.31 -15.56 3.83
CA VAL A 88 -5.85 -16.26 5.02
C VAL A 88 -7.07 -15.54 5.58
N LEU A 89 -7.01 -14.21 5.70
CA LEU A 89 -8.16 -13.41 6.15
C LEU A 89 -9.36 -13.57 5.20
N GLN A 90 -9.14 -13.53 3.89
CA GLN A 90 -10.20 -13.75 2.89
C GLN A 90 -10.82 -15.13 3.02
N SER A 91 -10.04 -16.18 3.36
CA SER A 91 -10.57 -17.51 3.62
C SER A 91 -11.54 -17.51 4.80
N VAL A 92 -11.18 -16.86 5.91
CA VAL A 92 -12.08 -16.72 7.07
C VAL A 92 -13.33 -15.90 6.72
N VAL A 93 -13.18 -14.83 5.93
CA VAL A 93 -14.31 -13.99 5.46
C VAL A 93 -15.33 -14.82 4.68
N ASN A 94 -14.88 -15.82 3.90
CA ASN A 94 -15.77 -16.64 3.07
C ASN A 94 -16.75 -17.50 3.90
N ASP A 95 -16.45 -17.77 5.16
CA ASP A 95 -17.32 -18.55 6.06
C ASP A 95 -18.54 -17.73 6.58
N PHE A 96 -18.53 -16.38 6.40
CA PHE A 96 -19.60 -15.50 6.92
C PHE A 96 -20.77 -15.26 5.97
N GLY A 97 -20.76 -15.90 4.81
CA GLY A 97 -21.84 -15.88 3.85
C GLY A 97 -21.81 -14.71 2.87
N PHE A 98 -22.59 -14.85 1.80
CA PHE A 98 -22.53 -14.01 0.60
C PHE A 98 -22.71 -12.50 0.87
N LEU A 99 -23.65 -12.10 1.72
CA LEU A 99 -23.94 -10.68 1.97
C LEU A 99 -22.76 -9.98 2.70
N PHE A 100 -22.11 -10.72 3.63
CA PHE A 100 -20.94 -10.22 4.30
C PHE A 100 -19.76 -10.10 3.34
N ILE A 101 -19.49 -11.12 2.51
CA ILE A 101 -18.44 -11.14 1.50
C ILE A 101 -18.60 -9.94 0.53
N ALA A 102 -19.83 -9.68 0.09
CA ALA A 102 -20.12 -8.56 -0.80
C ALA A 102 -19.78 -7.21 -0.16
N GLY A 103 -20.15 -7.01 1.12
CA GLY A 103 -19.81 -5.80 1.87
C GLY A 103 -18.30 -5.64 2.11
N TYR A 104 -17.64 -6.71 2.53
CA TYR A 104 -16.20 -6.76 2.72
C TYR A 104 -15.43 -6.42 1.43
N THR A 105 -15.83 -7.02 0.31
CA THR A 105 -15.22 -6.79 -1.00
C THR A 105 -15.41 -5.35 -1.48
N ALA A 106 -16.60 -4.78 -1.29
CA ALA A 106 -16.88 -3.38 -1.65
C ALA A 106 -15.99 -2.43 -0.84
N THR A 107 -15.82 -2.68 0.46
CA THR A 107 -14.94 -1.89 1.32
C THR A 107 -13.49 -2.02 0.93
N ASN A 108 -13.00 -3.23 0.62
CA ASN A 108 -11.61 -3.45 0.21
C ASN A 108 -11.26 -2.72 -1.10
N LYS A 109 -12.19 -2.59 -2.05
CA LYS A 109 -11.97 -1.78 -3.26
C LYS A 109 -11.75 -0.30 -2.92
N LEU A 110 -12.56 0.23 -2.02
CA LEU A 110 -12.41 1.62 -1.56
C LEU A 110 -11.15 1.80 -0.71
N TYR A 111 -10.90 0.87 0.21
CA TYR A 111 -9.71 0.86 1.05
C TYR A 111 -8.41 0.85 0.21
N GLY A 112 -8.34 0.07 -0.86
CA GLY A 112 -7.19 0.06 -1.76
C GLY A 112 -6.85 1.45 -2.33
N ILE A 113 -7.85 2.30 -2.60
CA ILE A 113 -7.62 3.69 -3.01
C ILE A 113 -7.00 4.51 -1.88
N LEU A 114 -7.46 4.30 -0.63
CA LEU A 114 -6.94 5.02 0.54
C LEU A 114 -5.50 4.59 0.87
N GLU A 115 -5.20 3.32 0.69
CA GLU A 115 -3.88 2.74 0.91
C GLU A 115 -2.83 3.28 -0.08
N VAL A 116 -3.20 3.53 -1.35
CA VAL A 116 -2.29 4.13 -2.34
C VAL A 116 -1.72 5.46 -1.87
N VAL A 117 -2.49 6.26 -1.14
CA VAL A 117 -2.00 7.53 -0.57
C VAL A 117 -0.92 7.27 0.48
N ALA A 118 -1.12 6.31 1.39
CA ALA A 118 -0.12 5.93 2.39
C ALA A 118 1.18 5.39 1.75
N ILE A 119 1.05 4.54 0.73
CA ILE A 119 2.18 4.01 -0.05
C ILE A 119 2.95 5.15 -0.74
N SER A 120 2.25 6.13 -1.31
CA SER A 120 2.86 7.29 -1.98
C SER A 120 3.67 8.15 -1.00
N PHE A 121 3.16 8.37 0.20
CA PHE A 121 3.91 8.99 1.30
C PHE A 121 5.15 8.16 1.65
N GLY A 122 5.00 6.85 1.72
CA GLY A 122 6.11 5.93 1.95
C GLY A 122 7.25 6.12 0.95
N TYR A 123 6.96 6.16 -0.35
CA TYR A 123 7.98 6.39 -1.39
C TYR A 123 8.68 7.74 -1.25
N ALA A 124 7.95 8.79 -0.91
CA ALA A 124 8.53 10.10 -0.68
C ALA A 124 9.49 10.09 0.53
N ILE A 125 9.07 9.44 1.63
CA ILE A 125 9.88 9.29 2.84
C ILE A 125 11.14 8.47 2.55
N THR A 126 11.02 7.32 1.87
CA THR A 126 12.17 6.48 1.50
C THR A 126 13.18 7.29 0.68
N THR A 127 12.72 8.04 -0.32
CA THR A 127 13.58 8.88 -1.17
C THR A 127 14.28 9.96 -0.36
N PHE A 128 13.56 10.68 0.49
CA PHE A 128 14.12 11.74 1.34
C PHE A 128 15.14 11.17 2.32
N VAL A 129 14.80 10.06 2.99
CA VAL A 129 15.66 9.42 3.98
C VAL A 129 16.93 8.90 3.32
N SER A 130 16.84 8.16 2.22
CA SER A 130 18.01 7.58 1.54
C SER A 130 18.99 8.65 1.06
N GLN A 131 18.49 9.77 0.50
CA GLN A 131 19.35 10.89 0.09
C GLN A 131 20.08 11.54 1.26
N ASN A 132 19.40 11.75 2.38
CA ASN A 132 20.02 12.38 3.56
C ASN A 132 20.93 11.40 4.31
N TYR A 133 20.58 10.11 4.33
CA TYR A 133 21.39 9.04 4.90
C TYR A 133 22.72 8.88 4.14
N GLY A 134 22.65 8.77 2.81
CA GLY A 134 23.84 8.72 1.95
C GLY A 134 24.71 9.96 2.05
N ALA A 135 24.12 11.15 2.25
CA ALA A 135 24.83 12.41 2.50
C ALA A 135 25.31 12.56 3.96
N LYS A 136 25.09 11.58 4.85
CA LYS A 136 25.41 11.59 6.28
C LYS A 136 24.76 12.76 7.07
N LYS A 137 23.62 13.29 6.56
CA LYS A 137 22.87 14.40 7.19
C LYS A 137 21.81 13.86 8.16
N TYR A 138 22.24 13.16 9.20
CA TYR A 138 21.36 12.42 10.12
C TYR A 138 20.34 13.30 10.85
N GLN A 139 20.72 14.51 11.26
CA GLN A 139 19.79 15.44 11.92
C GLN A 139 18.65 15.88 10.99
N ARG A 140 18.99 16.18 9.72
CA ARG A 140 17.98 16.53 8.71
C ARG A 140 17.05 15.35 8.44
N MET A 141 17.60 14.13 8.38
CA MET A 141 16.83 12.90 8.21
C MET A 141 15.84 12.71 9.38
N LYS A 142 16.31 12.82 10.64
CA LYS A 142 15.46 12.70 11.83
C LYS A 142 14.31 13.71 11.83
N SER A 143 14.62 14.99 11.62
CA SER A 143 13.63 16.07 11.55
C SER A 143 12.62 15.84 10.41
N GLY A 144 13.08 15.41 9.23
CA GLY A 144 12.23 15.16 8.08
C GLY A 144 11.28 13.98 8.31
N VAL A 145 11.73 12.88 8.91
CA VAL A 145 10.86 11.75 9.26
C VAL A 145 9.80 12.16 10.27
N PHE A 146 10.16 12.96 11.27
CA PHE A 146 9.21 13.47 12.27
C PHE A 146 8.13 14.35 11.61
N GLN A 147 8.53 15.31 10.75
CA GLN A 147 7.60 16.17 10.03
C GLN A 147 6.73 15.39 9.07
N ALA A 148 7.28 14.40 8.37
CA ALA A 148 6.54 13.52 7.47
C ALA A 148 5.49 12.69 8.22
N ASN A 149 5.80 12.22 9.44
CA ASN A 149 4.82 11.53 10.29
C ASN A 149 3.65 12.45 10.69
N ILE A 150 3.94 13.69 11.13
CA ILE A 150 2.89 14.65 11.46
C ILE A 150 1.99 14.91 10.25
N LEU A 151 2.59 15.14 9.06
CA LEU A 151 1.85 15.40 7.84
C LEU A 151 1.01 14.18 7.43
N SER A 152 1.56 12.97 7.51
CA SER A 152 0.85 11.74 7.16
C SER A 152 -0.35 11.48 8.09
N VAL A 153 -0.18 11.69 9.40
CA VAL A 153 -1.28 11.61 10.38
C VAL A 153 -2.35 12.67 10.10
N PHE A 154 -1.94 13.92 9.84
CA PHE A 154 -2.89 14.98 9.50
C PHE A 154 -3.72 14.61 8.26
N ILE A 155 -3.08 14.15 7.20
CA ILE A 155 -3.78 13.74 5.97
C ILE A 155 -4.68 12.53 6.22
N SER A 156 -4.25 11.56 7.01
CA SER A 156 -5.08 10.40 7.36
C SER A 156 -6.34 10.82 8.12
N ILE A 157 -6.26 11.82 9.00
CA ILE A 157 -7.41 12.39 9.71
C ILE A 157 -8.36 13.09 8.74
N VAL A 158 -7.83 13.88 7.81
CA VAL A 158 -8.66 14.52 6.77
C VAL A 158 -9.40 13.48 5.94
N ILE A 159 -8.70 12.43 5.50
CA ILE A 159 -9.30 11.32 4.75
C ILE A 159 -10.35 10.59 5.61
N MET A 160 -10.06 10.31 6.87
CA MET A 160 -11.02 9.73 7.82
C MET A 160 -12.31 10.56 7.85
N ILE A 161 -12.21 11.87 8.04
CA ILE A 161 -13.37 12.76 8.09
C ILE A 161 -14.18 12.69 6.78
N VAL A 162 -13.53 12.76 5.63
CA VAL A 162 -14.18 12.65 4.32
C VAL A 162 -14.91 11.30 4.18
N ILE A 163 -14.28 10.22 4.59
CA ILE A 163 -14.87 8.87 4.54
C ILE A 163 -16.07 8.74 5.48
N LEU A 164 -16.01 9.32 6.67
CA LEU A 164 -17.14 9.29 7.61
C LEU A 164 -18.39 9.99 7.04
N PHE A 165 -18.20 11.11 6.31
CA PHE A 165 -19.32 11.85 5.72
C PHE A 165 -19.80 11.25 4.38
N PHE A 166 -18.91 10.80 3.53
CA PHE A 166 -19.24 10.39 2.16
C PHE A 166 -19.13 8.88 1.91
N GLY A 167 -18.56 8.11 2.84
CA GLY A 167 -18.26 6.70 2.65
C GLY A 167 -19.47 5.86 2.25
N LYS A 168 -20.65 6.07 2.85
CA LYS A 168 -21.87 5.35 2.45
C LYS A 168 -22.25 5.59 0.98
N LYS A 169 -22.16 6.86 0.52
CA LYS A 169 -22.47 7.21 -0.87
C LYS A 169 -21.48 6.58 -1.85
N VAL A 170 -20.21 6.59 -1.48
CA VAL A 170 -19.15 5.99 -2.31
C VAL A 170 -19.28 4.46 -2.35
N LEU A 171 -19.59 3.81 -1.22
CA LEU A 171 -19.80 2.35 -1.18
C LEU A 171 -20.94 1.91 -2.07
N LEU A 172 -22.01 2.69 -2.20
CA LEU A 172 -23.14 2.38 -3.11
C LEU A 172 -22.72 2.27 -4.57
N LEU A 173 -21.61 2.91 -4.99
CA LEU A 173 -21.07 2.77 -6.36
C LEU A 173 -20.47 1.37 -6.61
N PHE A 174 -20.10 0.66 -5.55
CA PHE A 174 -19.48 -0.68 -5.63
C PHE A 174 -20.45 -1.82 -5.29
N ILE A 175 -21.66 -1.50 -4.81
CA ILE A 175 -22.67 -2.50 -4.41
C ILE A 175 -23.74 -2.60 -5.48
N SER A 176 -23.79 -3.76 -6.14
CA SER A 176 -24.81 -4.08 -7.16
C SER A 176 -25.62 -5.29 -6.70
N THR A 177 -26.68 -5.05 -5.90
CA THR A 177 -27.56 -6.10 -5.35
C THR A 177 -29.00 -5.66 -5.37
N THR A 178 -29.93 -6.56 -5.02
CA THR A 178 -31.36 -6.22 -4.89
C THR A 178 -31.58 -5.19 -3.78
N PRO A 179 -32.62 -4.30 -3.86
CA PRO A 179 -32.81 -3.22 -2.89
C PRO A 179 -32.85 -3.67 -1.42
N LYS A 180 -33.43 -4.84 -1.13
CA LYS A 180 -33.46 -5.39 0.24
C LYS A 180 -32.07 -5.83 0.72
N GLN A 181 -31.28 -6.44 -0.15
CA GLN A 181 -29.94 -6.91 0.18
C GLN A 181 -28.94 -5.75 0.25
N THR A 182 -29.12 -4.69 -0.55
CA THR A 182 -28.25 -3.50 -0.57
C THR A 182 -28.13 -2.88 0.82
N GLN A 183 -29.20 -2.80 1.60
CA GLN A 183 -29.14 -2.22 2.95
C GLN A 183 -28.29 -3.06 3.90
N ILE A 184 -28.39 -4.38 3.82
CA ILE A 184 -27.61 -5.29 4.67
C ILE A 184 -26.13 -5.26 4.28
N VAL A 185 -25.85 -5.33 2.97
CA VAL A 185 -24.48 -5.27 2.42
C VAL A 185 -23.83 -3.92 2.76
N LEU A 186 -24.58 -2.81 2.61
CA LEU A 186 -24.10 -1.48 2.94
C LEU A 186 -23.79 -1.32 4.44
N LYS A 187 -24.58 -1.96 5.30
CA LYS A 187 -24.31 -1.95 6.75
C LYS A 187 -22.96 -2.63 7.02
N TYR A 188 -22.76 -3.86 6.56
CA TYR A 188 -21.47 -4.58 6.74
C TYR A 188 -20.31 -3.81 6.14
N ALA A 189 -20.48 -3.27 4.92
CA ALA A 189 -19.45 -2.49 4.25
C ALA A 189 -19.09 -1.22 5.02
N TYR A 190 -20.08 -0.49 5.53
CA TYR A 190 -19.84 0.76 6.23
C TYR A 190 -19.24 0.52 7.63
N ASP A 191 -19.71 -0.48 8.37
CA ASP A 191 -19.17 -0.82 9.68
C ASP A 191 -17.67 -1.19 9.57
N TYR A 192 -17.31 -1.97 8.54
CA TYR A 192 -15.92 -2.27 8.24
C TYR A 192 -15.13 -1.02 7.83
N LEU A 193 -15.66 -0.23 6.89
CA LEU A 193 -15.03 1.00 6.43
C LEU A 193 -14.82 2.00 7.57
N PHE A 194 -15.79 2.13 8.47
CA PHE A 194 -15.71 2.98 9.65
C PHE A 194 -14.54 2.55 10.55
N THR A 195 -14.44 1.26 10.86
CA THR A 195 -13.36 0.70 11.68
C THR A 195 -11.99 0.98 11.05
N MET A 196 -11.85 0.75 9.74
CA MET A 196 -10.63 1.00 8.99
C MET A 196 -10.29 2.51 8.96
N ALA A 197 -11.29 3.37 8.72
CA ALA A 197 -11.10 4.81 8.63
C ALA A 197 -10.61 5.43 9.93
N VAL A 198 -11.18 5.04 11.07
CA VAL A 198 -10.76 5.52 12.40
C VAL A 198 -9.30 5.13 12.69
N CYS A 199 -8.86 3.99 12.19
CA CYS A 199 -7.51 3.48 12.40
C CYS A 199 -6.51 3.82 11.27
N LEU A 200 -6.93 4.58 10.24
CA LEU A 200 -6.04 5.07 9.17
C LEU A 200 -4.77 5.76 9.70
N PRO A 201 -4.79 6.59 10.76
CA PRO A 201 -3.56 7.20 11.30
C PRO A 201 -2.51 6.16 11.68
N VAL A 202 -2.92 5.01 12.23
CA VAL A 202 -2.00 3.92 12.61
C VAL A 202 -1.36 3.32 11.37
N LEU A 203 -2.15 3.09 10.31
CA LEU A 203 -1.66 2.58 9.03
C LEU A 203 -0.63 3.53 8.41
N TYR A 204 -0.90 4.84 8.41
CA TYR A 204 0.01 5.84 7.85
C TYR A 204 1.33 5.94 8.61
N ILE A 205 1.27 5.85 9.95
CA ILE A 205 2.48 5.75 10.80
C ILE A 205 3.27 4.47 10.46
N LEU A 206 2.58 3.33 10.30
CA LEU A 206 3.20 2.06 9.93
C LEU A 206 3.98 2.17 8.61
N TYR A 207 3.35 2.72 7.55
CA TYR A 207 4.01 2.94 6.27
C TYR A 207 5.17 3.92 6.37
N SER A 208 5.00 5.00 7.14
CA SER A 208 6.05 6.00 7.34
C SER A 208 7.29 5.41 8.00
N TYR A 209 7.13 4.62 9.05
CA TYR A 209 8.26 3.98 9.74
C TYR A 209 8.92 2.89 8.90
N ARG A 210 8.14 2.07 8.19
CA ARG A 210 8.69 1.10 7.23
C ARG A 210 9.58 1.79 6.22
N SER A 211 9.05 2.84 5.61
CA SER A 211 9.73 3.59 4.57
C SER A 211 10.97 4.32 5.05
N ALA A 212 10.95 4.85 6.28
CA ALA A 212 12.11 5.47 6.89
C ALA A 212 13.24 4.43 7.10
N LEU A 213 12.92 3.23 7.61
CA LEU A 213 13.90 2.16 7.80
C LEU A 213 14.45 1.65 6.47
N GLN A 214 13.60 1.47 5.46
CA GLN A 214 14.01 1.09 4.11
C GLN A 214 14.95 2.13 3.49
N GLY A 215 14.67 3.43 3.69
CA GLY A 215 15.54 4.51 3.25
C GLY A 215 16.90 4.57 3.95
N MET A 216 17.02 3.99 5.15
CA MET A 216 18.28 3.79 5.88
C MET A 216 18.98 2.46 5.54
N GLU A 217 18.61 1.81 4.42
CA GLU A 217 19.12 0.51 3.99
C GLU A 217 18.82 -0.65 4.96
N ASN A 218 17.95 -0.41 5.95
CA ASN A 218 17.51 -1.46 6.86
C ASN A 218 16.20 -2.08 6.35
N THR A 219 16.30 -3.20 5.65
CA THR A 219 15.15 -3.90 5.05
C THR A 219 14.70 -5.10 5.88
N ILE A 220 15.52 -5.55 6.84
CA ILE A 220 15.22 -6.70 7.69
C ILE A 220 14.13 -6.34 8.73
N ILE A 221 14.24 -5.19 9.40
CA ILE A 221 13.25 -4.77 10.40
C ILE A 221 11.85 -4.60 9.79
N PRO A 222 11.68 -3.91 8.63
CA PRO A 222 10.43 -3.91 7.88
C PRO A 222 9.89 -5.31 7.54
N MET A 223 10.75 -6.23 7.12
CA MET A 223 10.35 -7.62 6.86
C MET A 223 9.82 -8.31 8.13
N VAL A 224 10.52 -8.18 9.25
CA VAL A 224 10.06 -8.72 10.56
C VAL A 224 8.73 -8.08 10.97
N SER A 225 8.51 -6.78 10.71
CA SER A 225 7.22 -6.14 10.96
C SER A 225 6.07 -6.77 10.14
N GLY A 226 6.36 -7.24 8.93
CA GLY A 226 5.42 -8.00 8.11
C GLY A 226 5.06 -9.36 8.74
N ILE A 227 6.04 -10.04 9.35
CA ILE A 227 5.79 -11.30 10.09
C ILE A 227 4.92 -11.04 11.31
N VAL A 228 5.19 -10.00 12.09
CA VAL A 228 4.36 -9.61 13.24
C VAL A 228 2.93 -9.30 12.80
N GLU A 229 2.79 -8.56 11.69
CA GLU A 229 1.49 -8.24 11.09
C GLU A 229 0.74 -9.52 10.68
N LEU A 230 1.40 -10.46 10.01
CA LEU A 230 0.82 -11.74 9.61
C LEU A 230 0.32 -12.54 10.82
N ILE A 231 1.20 -12.76 11.81
CA ILE A 231 0.86 -13.55 13.01
C ILE A 231 -0.32 -12.91 13.74
N THR A 232 -0.29 -11.59 13.95
CA THR A 232 -1.38 -10.88 14.64
C THR A 232 -2.68 -10.96 13.83
N ARG A 233 -2.63 -10.74 12.52
CA ARG A 233 -3.80 -10.80 11.62
C ARG A 233 -4.43 -12.19 11.65
N VAL A 234 -3.65 -13.23 11.44
CA VAL A 234 -4.14 -14.61 11.40
C VAL A 234 -4.70 -15.05 12.77
N SER A 235 -3.97 -14.79 13.86
CA SER A 235 -4.44 -15.12 15.20
C SER A 235 -5.73 -14.38 15.55
N ALA A 236 -5.80 -13.08 15.27
CA ALA A 236 -7.00 -12.29 15.52
C ALA A 236 -8.18 -12.74 14.64
N ALA A 237 -7.94 -13.02 13.36
CA ALA A 237 -8.98 -13.48 12.44
C ALA A 237 -9.56 -14.87 12.79
N LEU A 238 -8.77 -15.73 13.42
CA LEU A 238 -9.24 -17.05 13.87
C LEU A 238 -9.92 -17.01 15.25
N ILE A 239 -9.46 -16.14 16.15
CA ILE A 239 -9.91 -16.12 17.55
C ILE A 239 -11.09 -15.15 17.73
N LEU A 240 -10.97 -13.90 17.29
CA LEU A 240 -11.95 -12.86 17.61
C LEU A 240 -13.35 -13.11 17.04
N PRO A 241 -13.54 -13.70 15.85
CA PRO A 241 -14.88 -13.97 15.33
C PRO A 241 -15.72 -14.90 16.22
N HIS A 242 -15.10 -15.76 17.01
CA HIS A 242 -15.82 -16.62 17.97
C HIS A 242 -16.50 -15.83 19.09
N TYR A 243 -15.96 -14.65 19.44
CA TYR A 243 -16.47 -13.80 20.52
C TYR A 243 -17.26 -12.60 20.01
N MET A 244 -16.88 -12.05 18.85
CA MET A 244 -17.38 -10.77 18.35
C MET A 244 -18.03 -10.88 16.95
N GLY A 245 -18.16 -12.09 16.39
CA GLY A 245 -18.70 -12.29 15.04
C GLY A 245 -17.91 -11.50 13.99
N VAL A 246 -18.60 -10.84 13.07
CA VAL A 246 -18.01 -10.08 11.96
C VAL A 246 -17.08 -8.95 12.43
N TYR A 247 -17.31 -8.37 13.60
CA TYR A 247 -16.43 -7.32 14.15
C TYR A 247 -15.03 -7.84 14.47
N GLY A 248 -14.89 -9.13 14.78
CA GLY A 248 -13.60 -9.78 14.98
C GLY A 248 -12.72 -9.72 13.73
N ILE A 249 -13.33 -9.81 12.54
CA ILE A 249 -12.62 -9.67 11.25
C ILE A 249 -12.14 -8.23 11.04
N TYR A 250 -13.00 -7.24 11.35
CA TYR A 250 -12.63 -5.83 11.21
C TYR A 250 -11.45 -5.46 12.11
N LEU A 251 -11.46 -5.97 13.34
CA LEU A 251 -10.39 -5.72 14.31
C LEU A 251 -9.10 -6.46 13.97
N ALA A 252 -9.16 -7.59 13.28
CA ALA A 252 -7.96 -8.35 12.91
C ALA A 252 -6.98 -7.52 12.07
N GLU A 253 -7.49 -6.72 11.11
CA GLU A 253 -6.67 -5.81 10.30
C GLU A 253 -6.04 -4.71 11.17
N VAL A 254 -6.84 -4.05 11.98
CA VAL A 254 -6.40 -2.92 12.82
C VAL A 254 -5.37 -3.36 13.85
N LEU A 255 -5.57 -4.50 14.49
CA LEU A 255 -4.63 -5.06 15.46
C LEU A 255 -3.30 -5.41 14.81
N ALA A 256 -3.35 -5.96 13.59
CA ALA A 256 -2.15 -6.30 12.83
C ALA A 256 -1.31 -5.03 12.53
N TRP A 257 -1.95 -3.95 12.06
CA TRP A 257 -1.26 -2.67 11.84
C TRP A 257 -0.69 -2.08 13.13
N THR A 258 -1.47 -2.14 14.20
CA THR A 258 -1.06 -1.59 15.50
C THR A 258 0.15 -2.33 16.06
N ALA A 259 0.15 -3.66 16.03
CA ALA A 259 1.27 -4.48 16.50
C ALA A 259 2.55 -4.20 15.70
N ALA A 260 2.44 -4.15 14.36
CA ALA A 260 3.57 -3.84 13.50
C ALA A 260 4.08 -2.39 13.68
N ALA A 261 3.18 -1.42 13.84
CA ALA A 261 3.55 -0.03 14.09
C ALA A 261 4.27 0.17 15.43
N ILE A 262 3.79 -0.48 16.50
CA ILE A 262 4.44 -0.45 17.82
C ILE A 262 5.84 -1.05 17.72
N MET A 263 5.99 -2.20 17.08
CA MET A 263 7.30 -2.82 16.89
C MET A 263 8.27 -1.87 16.17
N LEU A 264 7.84 -1.29 15.04
CA LEU A 264 8.69 -0.36 14.27
C LEU A 264 9.04 0.90 15.06
N TYR A 265 8.10 1.44 15.84
CA TYR A 265 8.32 2.59 16.71
C TYR A 265 9.45 2.33 17.72
N ILE A 266 9.43 1.17 18.38
CA ILE A 266 10.49 0.76 19.34
C ILE A 266 11.86 0.73 18.66
N PHE A 267 11.94 0.20 17.43
CA PHE A 267 13.21 0.15 16.69
C PHE A 267 13.68 1.53 16.24
N ILE A 268 12.78 2.39 15.77
CA ILE A 268 13.13 3.76 15.36
C ILE A 268 13.66 4.56 16.55
N ILE A 269 13.02 4.48 17.71
CA ILE A 269 13.52 5.16 18.91
C ILE A 269 14.94 4.73 19.24
N LYS A 270 15.25 3.43 19.20
CA LYS A 270 16.62 2.95 19.42
C LYS A 270 17.63 3.55 18.45
N ILE A 271 17.27 3.72 17.17
CA ILE A 271 18.12 4.36 16.16
C ILE A 271 18.28 5.87 16.42
N TYR A 272 17.26 6.53 17.02
CA TYR A 272 17.33 7.95 17.33
C TYR A 272 18.12 8.27 18.58
N ILE A 273 18.21 7.33 19.55
CA ILE A 273 18.93 7.51 20.80
C ILE A 273 20.42 7.21 20.64
N ASN A 274 20.78 6.26 19.79
CA ASN A 274 22.17 5.94 19.43
C ASN A 274 22.66 6.82 18.26
#